data_21d834b7ed279775145271bfde27a80c
#
_entry.id   21d834b7ed279775145271bfde27a80c
#
_cell.length_a   1.000
_cell.length_b   1.000
_cell.length_c   1.000
_cell.angle_alpha   90.00
_cell.angle_beta   90.00
_cell.angle_gamma   90.00
#
_symmetry.space_group_name_H-M   'P 1'
#
loop_
_entity.id
_entity.type
_entity.pdbx_description
1 polymer ?
#
loop_
_entity_poly.entity_id
_entity_poly.type
_entity_poly.pdbx_seq_one_letter_code
_entity_poly.pdbx_strand_id
1 'polypeptide(L)'
;MKPISNATLSSEMAAMNISNIATATIRQILALAHHLESHLGEPFVHLEMGNPGLPASQVGINAEREALLTGIASQYPNIAGIPALKKNGSRFLKAFLDIDIPERCIVPTVGSMQATFTLFLLLGQRLPGRDTILFLDPGFPAQHNQVKLLGLKQESLDIYDCRGAALESR
;
A
#
# COMPACT_ATOMS: atom_id res chain seq x y z
N MET A 1 -20.17 -17.80 -15.66
CA MET A 1 -20.07 -16.36 -15.98
C MET A 1 -20.11 -16.21 -17.50
N LYS A 2 -21.06 -15.47 -18.05
CA LYS A 2 -21.08 -15.14 -19.48
C LYS A 2 -20.05 -14.04 -19.74
N PRO A 3 -19.32 -14.07 -20.87
CA PRO A 3 -18.42 -12.97 -21.20
C PRO A 3 -19.22 -11.67 -21.37
N ILE A 4 -18.70 -10.59 -20.81
CA ILE A 4 -19.27 -9.25 -20.96
C ILE A 4 -19.11 -8.83 -22.42
N SER A 5 -20.18 -8.35 -23.05
CA SER A 5 -20.07 -7.83 -24.41
C SER A 5 -19.23 -6.54 -24.43
N ASN A 6 -18.45 -6.37 -25.48
CA ASN A 6 -17.68 -5.12 -25.66
C ASN A 6 -18.57 -3.88 -25.70
N ALA A 7 -19.78 -4.01 -26.20
CA ALA A 7 -20.76 -2.92 -26.24
C ALA A 7 -21.21 -2.51 -24.83
N THR A 8 -21.54 -3.48 -23.98
CA THR A 8 -21.88 -3.24 -22.57
C THR A 8 -20.71 -2.59 -21.83
N LEU A 9 -19.51 -3.16 -21.95
CA LEU A 9 -18.33 -2.63 -21.29
C LEU A 9 -18.04 -1.18 -21.72
N SER A 10 -18.11 -0.90 -23.02
CA SER A 10 -17.86 0.46 -23.54
C SER A 10 -18.90 1.47 -23.09
N SER A 11 -20.16 1.06 -23.01
CA SER A 11 -21.26 1.90 -22.50
C SER A 11 -21.05 2.27 -21.02
N GLU A 12 -20.72 1.28 -20.20
CA GLU A 12 -20.50 1.51 -18.76
C GLU A 12 -19.22 2.30 -18.47
N MET A 13 -18.16 2.05 -19.21
CA MET A 13 -16.93 2.86 -19.15
C MET A 13 -17.21 4.33 -19.51
N ALA A 14 -17.99 4.58 -20.57
CA ALA A 14 -18.36 5.93 -20.95
C ALA A 14 -19.21 6.64 -19.88
N ALA A 15 -20.17 5.95 -19.29
CA ALA A 15 -21.01 6.47 -18.19
C ALA A 15 -20.16 6.86 -16.96
N MET A 16 -19.04 6.20 -16.73
CA MET A 16 -18.14 6.44 -15.61
C MET A 16 -16.92 7.32 -15.97
N ASN A 17 -16.89 7.92 -17.16
CA ASN A 17 -15.78 8.72 -17.67
C ASN A 17 -14.43 7.96 -17.67
N ILE A 18 -14.45 6.66 -17.94
CA ILE A 18 -13.26 5.83 -18.09
C ILE A 18 -12.95 5.73 -19.59
N SER A 19 -11.92 6.43 -20.04
CA SER A 19 -11.53 6.44 -21.45
C SER A 19 -10.76 5.19 -21.88
N ASN A 20 -9.98 4.61 -20.96
CA ASN A 20 -9.17 3.42 -21.24
C ASN A 20 -8.96 2.62 -19.95
N ILE A 21 -9.32 1.36 -19.99
CA ILE A 21 -9.20 0.45 -18.83
C ILE A 21 -7.73 0.20 -18.42
N ALA A 22 -6.81 0.20 -19.39
CA ALA A 22 -5.40 -0.03 -19.10
C ALA A 22 -4.72 1.13 -18.34
N THR A 23 -5.30 2.33 -18.40
CA THR A 23 -4.81 3.51 -17.68
C THR A 23 -5.71 3.93 -16.54
N ALA A 24 -6.81 3.20 -16.31
CA ALA A 24 -7.73 3.47 -15.22
C ALA A 24 -7.08 3.16 -13.87
N THR A 25 -7.42 3.95 -12.87
CA THR A 25 -6.97 3.70 -11.49
C THR A 25 -7.66 2.47 -10.91
N ILE A 26 -7.03 1.83 -9.92
CA ILE A 26 -7.61 0.68 -9.19
C ILE A 26 -9.03 1.00 -8.69
N ARG A 27 -9.25 2.22 -8.19
CA ARG A 27 -10.58 2.65 -7.72
C ARG A 27 -11.61 2.75 -8.83
N GLN A 28 -11.22 3.22 -10.02
CA GLN A 28 -12.10 3.25 -11.18
C GLN A 28 -12.44 1.84 -11.66
N ILE A 29 -11.47 0.91 -11.66
CA ILE A 29 -11.72 -0.49 -12.00
C ILE A 29 -12.66 -1.14 -10.99
N LEU A 30 -12.44 -0.95 -9.70
CA LEU A 30 -13.33 -1.45 -8.65
C LEU A 30 -14.76 -0.91 -8.82
N ALA A 31 -14.91 0.40 -9.03
CA ALA A 31 -16.21 1.01 -9.24
C ALA A 31 -16.92 0.48 -10.49
N LEU A 32 -16.17 0.30 -11.59
CA LEU A 32 -16.69 -0.30 -12.83
C LEU A 32 -17.13 -1.74 -12.61
N ALA A 33 -16.35 -2.54 -11.89
CA ALA A 33 -16.68 -3.92 -11.57
C ALA A 33 -17.98 -4.02 -10.78
N HIS A 34 -18.13 -3.25 -9.70
CA HIS A 34 -19.38 -3.20 -8.91
C HIS A 34 -20.59 -2.73 -9.72
N HIS A 35 -20.38 -1.76 -10.61
CA HIS A 35 -21.46 -1.27 -11.47
C HIS A 35 -21.93 -2.35 -12.45
N LEU A 36 -20.98 -3.06 -13.08
CA LEU A 36 -21.27 -4.20 -13.96
C LEU A 36 -21.94 -5.37 -13.21
N GLU A 37 -21.49 -5.70 -12.00
CA GLU A 37 -22.16 -6.71 -11.16
C GLU A 37 -23.61 -6.37 -10.90
N SER A 38 -23.87 -5.12 -10.53
CA SER A 38 -25.22 -4.64 -10.26
C SER A 38 -26.11 -4.69 -11.52
N HIS A 39 -25.54 -4.35 -12.68
CA HIS A 39 -26.27 -4.34 -13.96
C HIS A 39 -26.55 -5.75 -14.49
N LEU A 40 -25.59 -6.65 -14.34
CA LEU A 40 -25.69 -8.03 -14.87
C LEU A 40 -26.34 -8.99 -13.87
N GLY A 41 -26.43 -8.64 -12.60
CA GLY A 41 -26.93 -9.50 -11.54
C GLY A 41 -26.03 -10.70 -11.23
N GLU A 42 -24.76 -10.65 -11.64
CA GLU A 42 -23.77 -11.73 -11.45
C GLU A 42 -22.55 -11.20 -10.70
N PRO A 43 -22.08 -11.86 -9.63
CA PRO A 43 -20.86 -11.48 -8.92
C PRO A 43 -19.61 -11.76 -9.75
N PHE A 44 -18.59 -10.88 -9.62
CA PHE A 44 -17.29 -11.05 -10.25
C PHE A 44 -16.25 -11.60 -9.27
N VAL A 45 -15.16 -12.10 -9.81
CA VAL A 45 -13.96 -12.38 -9.02
C VAL A 45 -13.11 -11.12 -9.05
N HIS A 46 -13.01 -10.45 -7.89
CA HIS A 46 -12.27 -9.20 -7.73
C HIS A 46 -10.78 -9.46 -7.56
N LEU A 47 -9.99 -9.12 -8.58
CA LEU A 47 -8.53 -9.23 -8.58
C LEU A 47 -7.83 -7.87 -8.64
N GLU A 48 -8.61 -6.79 -8.77
CA GLU A 48 -8.10 -5.41 -8.83
C GLU A 48 -7.66 -4.85 -7.47
N MET A 49 -8.11 -5.49 -6.37
CA MET A 49 -7.73 -5.12 -5.00
C MET A 49 -7.06 -6.27 -4.29
N GLY A 50 -5.84 -6.04 -3.81
CA GLY A 50 -5.10 -7.00 -2.99
C GLY A 50 -5.59 -7.02 -1.55
N ASN A 51 -6.74 -7.64 -1.30
CA ASN A 51 -7.24 -7.84 0.06
C ASN A 51 -6.53 -9.02 0.74
N PRO A 52 -6.13 -8.91 2.03
CA PRO A 52 -5.49 -10.00 2.76
C PRO A 52 -6.33 -11.28 2.82
N GLY A 53 -7.65 -11.17 2.83
CA GLY A 53 -8.60 -12.29 2.73
C GLY A 53 -8.74 -13.18 3.97
N LEU A 54 -7.77 -13.20 4.86
CA LEU A 54 -7.84 -13.94 6.11
C LEU A 54 -8.41 -13.08 7.24
N PRO A 55 -9.27 -13.63 8.11
CA PRO A 55 -9.75 -12.90 9.27
C PRO A 55 -8.59 -12.59 10.22
N ALA A 56 -8.72 -11.49 10.95
CA ALA A 56 -7.75 -11.14 12.00
C ALA A 56 -7.69 -12.23 13.07
N SER A 57 -6.51 -12.44 13.65
CA SER A 57 -6.34 -13.39 14.74
C SER A 57 -7.25 -13.06 15.92
N GLN A 58 -7.95 -14.06 16.47
CA GLN A 58 -8.83 -13.88 17.62
C GLN A 58 -8.08 -13.36 18.85
N VAL A 59 -6.81 -13.72 19.01
CA VAL A 59 -5.94 -13.20 20.08
C VAL A 59 -5.78 -11.68 19.94
N GLY A 60 -5.53 -11.19 18.70
CA GLY A 60 -5.43 -9.75 18.43
C GLY A 60 -6.74 -9.03 18.68
N ILE A 61 -7.85 -9.55 18.17
CA ILE A 61 -9.20 -8.98 18.37
C ILE A 61 -9.53 -8.85 19.87
N ASN A 62 -9.27 -9.90 20.67
CA ASN A 62 -9.52 -9.87 22.08
C ASN A 62 -8.64 -8.87 22.82
N ALA A 63 -7.35 -8.79 22.47
CA ALA A 63 -6.42 -7.84 23.07
C ALA A 63 -6.81 -6.38 22.76
N GLU A 64 -7.24 -6.09 21.54
CA GLU A 64 -7.73 -4.77 21.16
C GLU A 64 -8.99 -4.39 21.92
N ARG A 65 -9.95 -5.31 22.02
CA ARG A 65 -11.17 -5.12 22.80
C ARG A 65 -10.87 -4.82 24.27
N GLU A 66 -10.01 -5.60 24.91
CA GLU A 66 -9.60 -5.35 26.31
C GLU A 66 -8.90 -3.99 26.46
N ALA A 67 -8.01 -3.63 25.54
CA ALA A 67 -7.35 -2.32 25.56
C ALA A 67 -8.34 -1.16 25.47
N LEU A 68 -9.36 -1.25 24.63
CA LEU A 68 -10.42 -0.24 24.53
C LEU A 68 -11.20 -0.09 25.85
N LEU A 69 -11.48 -1.18 26.54
CA LEU A 69 -12.17 -1.16 27.84
C LEU A 69 -11.35 -0.48 28.95
N THR A 70 -10.02 -0.42 28.82
CA THR A 70 -9.15 0.29 29.77
C THR A 70 -9.09 1.80 29.53
N GLY A 71 -9.80 2.32 28.55
CA GLY A 71 -9.82 3.74 28.22
C GLY A 71 -8.57 4.23 27.47
N ILE A 72 -7.79 3.35 26.87
CA ILE A 72 -6.57 3.72 26.15
C ILE A 72 -6.84 4.70 24.97
N ALA A 73 -8.01 4.63 24.39
CA ALA A 73 -8.43 5.51 23.29
C ALA A 73 -8.68 6.97 23.74
N SER A 74 -8.76 7.25 25.03
CA SER A 74 -8.93 8.60 25.57
C SER A 74 -7.63 9.35 25.85
N GLN A 75 -6.48 8.73 25.54
CA GLN A 75 -5.16 9.28 25.81
C GLN A 75 -4.35 9.47 24.53
N TYR A 76 -3.58 10.55 24.45
CA TYR A 76 -2.60 10.72 23.40
C TYR A 76 -1.45 9.73 23.59
N PRO A 77 -1.05 8.99 22.54
CA PRO A 77 0.12 8.13 22.61
C PRO A 77 1.40 8.99 22.70
N ASN A 78 2.48 8.38 23.18
CA ASN A 78 3.80 9.00 23.07
C ASN A 78 4.13 9.26 21.59
N ILE A 79 4.72 10.42 21.28
CA ILE A 79 5.09 10.82 19.91
C ILE A 79 5.96 9.76 19.22
N ALA A 80 6.88 9.14 19.94
CA ALA A 80 7.75 8.08 19.42
C ALA A 80 7.06 6.69 19.35
N GLY A 81 5.78 6.61 19.67
CA GLY A 81 5.03 5.37 19.75
C GLY A 81 4.96 4.74 21.15
N ILE A 82 4.04 3.83 21.33
CA ILE A 82 3.83 3.12 22.61
C ILE A 82 5.00 2.16 22.85
N PRO A 83 5.67 2.19 24.04
CA PRO A 83 6.83 1.33 24.33
C PRO A 83 6.57 -0.16 24.09
N ALA A 84 5.40 -0.65 24.49
CA ALA A 84 5.01 -2.05 24.28
C ALA A 84 4.96 -2.43 22.79
N LEU A 85 4.45 -1.55 21.92
CA LEU A 85 4.43 -1.76 20.46
C LEU A 85 5.85 -1.82 19.89
N LYS A 86 6.72 -0.90 20.30
CA LYS A 86 8.12 -0.84 19.83
C LYS A 86 8.89 -2.09 20.26
N LYS A 87 8.78 -2.50 21.52
CA LYS A 87 9.40 -3.72 22.03
C LYS A 87 8.93 -4.95 21.27
N ASN A 88 7.62 -5.09 21.06
CA ASN A 88 7.06 -6.23 20.32
C ASN A 88 7.39 -6.18 18.83
N GLY A 89 7.50 -4.99 18.23
CA GLY A 89 8.00 -4.83 16.86
C GLY A 89 9.44 -5.32 16.69
N SER A 90 10.34 -4.93 17.60
CA SER A 90 11.72 -5.43 17.63
C SER A 90 11.77 -6.96 17.78
N ARG A 91 10.99 -7.51 18.72
CA ARG A 91 10.88 -8.96 18.91
C ARG A 91 10.35 -9.68 17.66
N PHE A 92 9.34 -9.12 17.00
CA PHE A 92 8.77 -9.68 15.77
C PHE A 92 9.81 -9.72 14.65
N LEU A 93 10.51 -8.62 14.40
CA LEU A 93 11.56 -8.55 13.38
C LEU A 93 12.66 -9.58 13.64
N LYS A 94 13.09 -9.74 14.90
CA LYS A 94 14.09 -10.75 15.25
C LYS A 94 13.56 -12.17 15.04
N ALA A 95 12.34 -12.46 15.47
CA ALA A 95 11.78 -13.80 15.42
C ALA A 95 11.45 -14.29 14.00
N PHE A 96 10.95 -13.42 13.14
CA PHE A 96 10.42 -13.81 11.83
C PHE A 96 11.34 -13.47 10.65
N LEU A 97 12.19 -12.44 10.80
CA LEU A 97 13.06 -11.96 9.72
C LEU A 97 14.56 -12.07 10.07
N ASP A 98 14.88 -12.50 11.31
CA ASP A 98 16.24 -12.50 11.86
C ASP A 98 16.95 -11.12 11.79
N ILE A 99 16.16 -10.06 11.87
CA ILE A 99 16.66 -8.67 11.88
C ILE A 99 16.72 -8.18 13.31
N ASP A 100 17.91 -7.87 13.80
CA ASP A 100 18.12 -7.35 15.15
C ASP A 100 18.15 -5.82 15.16
N ILE A 101 17.02 -5.22 15.52
CA ILE A 101 16.86 -3.77 15.60
C ILE A 101 16.41 -3.42 17.02
N PRO A 102 17.11 -2.50 17.72
CA PRO A 102 16.71 -2.08 19.06
C PRO A 102 15.38 -1.30 19.01
N GLU A 103 14.55 -1.48 20.04
CA GLU A 103 13.21 -0.88 20.12
C GLU A 103 13.19 0.65 19.90
N ARG A 104 14.27 1.37 20.29
CA ARG A 104 14.38 2.82 20.03
C ARG A 104 14.36 3.20 18.55
N CYS A 105 14.73 2.26 17.66
CA CYS A 105 14.75 2.45 16.20
C CYS A 105 13.40 2.07 15.53
N ILE A 106 12.44 1.57 16.29
CA ILE A 106 11.09 1.28 15.78
C ILE A 106 10.24 2.55 15.88
N VAL A 107 9.71 2.97 14.75
CA VAL A 107 8.80 4.13 14.67
C VAL A 107 7.48 3.66 14.07
N PRO A 108 6.40 3.61 14.86
CA PRO A 108 5.08 3.28 14.35
C PRO A 108 4.57 4.35 13.38
N THR A 109 3.93 3.91 12.32
CA THR A 109 3.30 4.78 11.31
C THR A 109 1.88 4.29 10.99
N VAL A 110 1.06 5.18 10.45
CA VAL A 110 -0.27 4.83 9.93
C VAL A 110 -0.09 4.16 8.56
N GLY A 111 0.27 2.88 8.60
CA GLY A 111 0.58 2.08 7.43
C GLY A 111 1.88 2.50 6.72
N SER A 112 2.26 1.72 5.71
CA SER A 112 3.46 1.97 4.89
C SER A 112 3.39 3.27 4.08
N MET A 113 2.19 3.77 3.79
CA MET A 113 2.01 5.02 3.05
C MET A 113 2.51 6.23 3.82
N GLN A 114 2.29 6.31 5.13
CA GLN A 114 2.87 7.37 5.95
C GLN A 114 4.38 7.20 6.06
N ALA A 115 4.87 5.98 6.22
CA ALA A 115 6.29 5.70 6.29
C ALA A 115 7.03 6.18 5.03
N THR A 116 6.56 5.80 3.85
CA THR A 116 7.18 6.20 2.56
C THR A 116 7.10 7.71 2.36
N PHE A 117 5.96 8.34 2.63
CA PHE A 117 5.83 9.80 2.51
C PHE A 117 6.82 10.53 3.42
N THR A 118 6.92 10.11 4.69
CA THR A 118 7.85 10.71 5.64
C THR A 118 9.31 10.52 5.22
N LEU A 119 9.66 9.32 4.73
CA LEU A 119 11.02 9.04 4.26
C LEU A 119 11.37 9.87 3.03
N PHE A 120 10.48 9.98 2.04
CA PHE A 120 10.71 10.81 0.85
C PHE A 120 10.85 12.28 1.21
N LEU A 121 10.01 12.80 2.12
CA LEU A 121 10.11 14.16 2.62
C LEU A 121 11.47 14.42 3.30
N LEU A 122 11.85 13.55 4.24
CA LEU A 122 13.08 13.74 5.01
C LEU A 122 14.34 13.54 4.18
N LEU A 123 14.41 12.46 3.40
CA LEU A 123 15.61 12.10 2.64
C LEU A 123 15.75 12.93 1.37
N GLY A 124 14.65 13.20 0.67
CA GLY A 124 14.66 13.97 -0.56
C GLY A 124 14.98 15.44 -0.38
N GLN A 125 14.78 16.00 0.83
CA GLN A 125 15.09 17.39 1.14
C GLN A 125 16.37 17.57 1.96
N ARG A 126 16.98 16.49 2.42
CA ARG A 126 18.10 16.54 3.36
C ARG A 126 19.39 17.09 2.75
N LEU A 127 19.67 16.75 1.51
CA LEU A 127 20.93 17.11 0.85
C LEU A 127 20.67 17.71 -0.53
N PRO A 128 21.20 18.90 -0.85
CA PRO A 128 21.12 19.46 -2.19
C PRO A 128 21.66 18.50 -3.24
N GLY A 129 20.91 18.33 -4.35
CA GLY A 129 21.27 17.42 -5.45
C GLY A 129 21.01 15.93 -5.21
N ARG A 130 20.46 15.55 -4.05
CA ARG A 130 20.01 14.17 -3.76
C ARG A 130 18.49 14.14 -3.60
N ASP A 131 17.80 14.56 -4.63
CA ASP A 131 16.35 14.77 -4.69
C ASP A 131 15.64 13.76 -5.61
N THR A 132 16.35 12.69 -6.00
CA THR A 132 15.82 11.66 -6.89
C THR A 132 15.50 10.39 -6.14
N ILE A 133 14.30 9.86 -6.33
CA ILE A 133 13.86 8.56 -5.80
C ILE A 133 13.91 7.55 -6.93
N LEU A 134 14.62 6.45 -6.73
CA LEU A 134 14.65 5.31 -7.64
C LEU A 134 13.56 4.31 -7.25
N PHE A 135 12.72 3.97 -8.21
CA PHE A 135 11.70 2.93 -8.09
C PHE A 135 12.10 1.65 -8.80
N LEU A 136 11.67 0.54 -8.26
CA LEU A 136 11.64 -0.74 -8.97
C LEU A 136 10.24 -0.91 -9.56
N ASP A 137 10.14 -0.94 -10.88
CA ASP A 137 8.89 -1.09 -11.60
C ASP A 137 8.82 -2.48 -12.30
N PRO A 138 7.64 -3.11 -12.32
CA PRO A 138 6.36 -2.66 -11.78
C PRO A 138 6.31 -2.66 -10.25
N GLY A 139 5.71 -1.60 -9.67
CA GLY A 139 5.58 -1.39 -8.25
C GLY A 139 4.23 -0.76 -7.87
N PHE A 140 4.05 -0.43 -6.60
CA PHE A 140 2.82 0.18 -6.13
C PHE A 140 2.77 1.67 -6.52
N PRO A 141 1.74 2.11 -7.29
CA PRO A 141 1.78 3.42 -7.95
C PRO A 141 1.62 4.63 -7.01
N ALA A 142 1.15 4.43 -5.78
CA ALA A 142 0.87 5.54 -4.89
C ALA A 142 2.14 6.28 -4.43
N GLN A 143 3.28 5.59 -4.32
CA GLN A 143 4.55 6.21 -3.97
C GLN A 143 5.04 7.18 -5.06
N HIS A 144 4.82 6.89 -6.33
CA HIS A 144 5.11 7.82 -7.44
C HIS A 144 4.35 9.15 -7.28
N ASN A 145 3.09 9.07 -6.84
CA ASN A 145 2.29 10.27 -6.58
C ASN A 145 2.80 11.06 -5.37
N GLN A 146 3.30 10.38 -4.32
CA GLN A 146 3.94 11.04 -3.19
C GLN A 146 5.18 11.82 -3.60
N VAL A 147 6.04 11.23 -4.43
CA VAL A 147 7.25 11.86 -4.95
C VAL A 147 6.91 13.09 -5.78
N LYS A 148 5.92 13.00 -6.68
CA LYS A 148 5.42 14.13 -7.47
C LYS A 148 4.88 15.25 -6.59
N LEU A 149 4.09 14.92 -5.57
CA LEU A 149 3.53 15.89 -4.63
C LEU A 149 4.62 16.65 -3.88
N LEU A 150 5.71 15.98 -3.52
CA LEU A 150 6.86 16.57 -2.83
C LEU A 150 7.81 17.35 -3.75
N GLY A 151 7.55 17.38 -5.06
CA GLY A 151 8.41 18.06 -6.04
C GLY A 151 9.77 17.37 -6.23
N LEU A 152 9.90 16.10 -5.85
CA LEU A 152 11.12 15.33 -6.03
C LEU A 152 11.18 14.71 -7.42
N LYS A 153 12.39 14.43 -7.87
CA LYS A 153 12.63 13.67 -9.10
C LYS A 153 12.41 12.18 -8.88
N GLN A 154 12.03 11.50 -9.94
CA GLN A 154 11.86 10.04 -9.90
C GLN A 154 12.52 9.41 -11.13
N GLU A 155 13.14 8.27 -10.90
CA GLU A 155 13.67 7.36 -11.89
C GLU A 155 13.12 5.98 -11.64
N SER A 156 12.95 5.17 -12.67
CA SER A 156 12.43 3.82 -12.57
C SER A 156 13.40 2.85 -13.20
N LEU A 157 13.65 1.75 -12.48
CA LEU A 157 14.32 0.58 -13.02
C LEU A 157 13.25 -0.48 -13.31
N ASP A 158 13.04 -0.76 -14.60
CA ASP A 158 12.16 -1.85 -15.02
C ASP A 158 12.83 -3.19 -14.67
N ILE A 159 12.19 -3.95 -13.77
CA ILE A 159 12.65 -5.26 -13.33
C ILE A 159 11.85 -6.42 -13.97
N TYR A 160 10.89 -6.12 -14.84
CA TYR A 160 10.02 -7.12 -15.43
C TYR A 160 10.81 -8.13 -16.25
N ASP A 161 11.77 -7.63 -17.03
CA ASP A 161 12.66 -8.44 -17.86
C ASP A 161 13.95 -8.86 -17.13
N CYS A 162 14.17 -8.36 -15.91
CA CYS A 162 15.35 -8.66 -15.10
C CYS A 162 15.11 -9.90 -14.24
N ARG A 163 15.31 -11.08 -14.78
CA ARG A 163 15.22 -12.34 -14.03
C ARG A 163 16.62 -12.94 -13.82
N GLY A 164 16.98 -13.22 -12.56
CA GLY A 164 18.25 -13.86 -12.21
C GLY A 164 19.47 -12.98 -12.44
N ALA A 165 20.55 -13.53 -13.01
CA ALA A 165 21.86 -12.88 -13.19
C ALA A 165 21.84 -11.55 -13.97
N ALA A 166 20.78 -11.23 -14.70
CA ALA A 166 20.66 -9.96 -15.42
C ALA A 166 20.51 -8.76 -14.48
N LEU A 167 20.12 -8.96 -13.23
CA LEU A 167 20.00 -7.89 -12.21
C LEU A 167 21.38 -7.50 -11.63
N GLU A 168 22.34 -8.40 -11.65
CA GLU A 168 23.69 -8.17 -11.07
C GLU A 168 24.59 -7.33 -11.99
N SER A 169 24.22 -7.17 -13.27
CA SER A 169 25.03 -6.51 -14.28
C SER A 169 24.60 -5.09 -14.65
N ARG A 170 23.59 -4.56 -13.97
CA ARG A 170 23.06 -3.20 -14.15
C ARG A 170 23.20 -2.39 -12.86
#